data_6663553cb2c0fb858c25876bf9c8e9af
#
_entry.id   6663553cb2c0fb858c25876bf9c8e9af
#
_cell.length_a   1.000
_cell.length_b   1.000
_cell.length_c   1.000
_cell.angle_alpha   90.00
_cell.angle_beta   90.00
_cell.angle_gamma   90.00
#
_symmetry.space_group_name_H-M   'P 1'
#
loop_
_entity.id
_entity.type
_entity.pdbx_description
1 polymer ?
#
loop_
_entity_poly.entity_id
_entity_poly.type
_entity_poly.pdbx_seq_one_letter_code
_entity_poly.pdbx_strand_id
1 'polypeptide(L)'
;INGVVTYGGIKRGNREIFIESKDGTKKKYLVSLSKHILVQDNDYVKAGSPLSDGAITPADILSIKGPTEVQDYLVNEIQEVYRLQGVKINDKHIEVIVRQMMQKVIIVDPGDTNFLQDEKVDKLAFKTTNDAIFEKKVVTDPGDSSFKEGQIITSRELRDENSSLRRNDKKI
;
A
#
# COMPACT_ATOMS: atom_id res chain seq x y z
N ILE A 1 5.49 4.08 -13.97
CA ILE A 1 4.86 3.19 -14.95
C ILE A 1 5.85 2.14 -15.43
N ASN A 2 5.37 0.99 -15.86
CA ASN A 2 6.16 -0.02 -16.55
C ASN A 2 6.21 0.34 -18.04
N GLY A 3 7.36 0.27 -18.67
CA GLY A 3 7.43 0.60 -20.08
C GLY A 3 8.83 0.54 -20.69
N VAL A 4 8.91 0.86 -21.96
CA VAL A 4 10.16 0.94 -22.70
C VAL A 4 10.71 2.36 -22.62
N VAL A 5 12.01 2.44 -22.36
CA VAL A 5 12.76 3.70 -22.27
C VAL A 5 13.11 4.18 -23.69
N THR A 6 12.89 5.47 -23.94
CA THR A 6 13.35 6.15 -25.16
C THR A 6 14.05 7.44 -24.77
N TYR A 7 15.26 7.66 -25.30
CA TYR A 7 15.99 8.87 -25.06
C TYR A 7 15.47 10.02 -25.93
N GLY A 8 15.26 11.16 -25.28
CA GLY A 8 14.95 12.42 -25.95
C GLY A 8 16.15 13.33 -26.09
N GLY A 9 15.89 14.56 -26.48
CA GLY A 9 16.90 15.61 -26.62
C GLY A 9 17.44 16.11 -25.29
N ILE A 10 18.53 16.88 -25.35
CA ILE A 10 19.09 17.58 -24.20
C ILE A 10 18.50 19.00 -24.17
N LYS A 11 17.86 19.37 -23.07
CA LYS A 11 17.30 20.70 -22.84
C LYS A 11 17.81 21.27 -21.53
N ARG A 12 18.40 22.46 -21.57
CA ARG A 12 18.89 23.21 -20.41
C ARG A 12 19.75 22.36 -19.44
N GLY A 13 20.70 21.58 -19.99
CA GLY A 13 21.59 20.72 -19.18
C GLY A 13 20.95 19.45 -18.59
N ASN A 14 19.72 19.12 -18.99
CA ASN A 14 19.03 17.90 -18.61
C ASN A 14 18.75 17.05 -19.86
N ARG A 15 18.91 15.74 -19.75
CA ARG A 15 18.47 14.78 -20.76
C ARG A 15 17.02 14.42 -20.53
N GLU A 16 16.23 14.43 -21.58
CA GLU A 16 14.87 13.95 -21.54
C GLU A 16 14.84 12.42 -21.70
N ILE A 17 14.13 11.73 -20.83
CA ILE A 17 13.89 10.29 -20.91
C ILE A 17 12.38 10.09 -20.97
N PHE A 18 11.92 9.38 -21.98
CA PHE A 18 10.52 9.00 -22.12
C PHE A 18 10.34 7.53 -21.73
N ILE A 19 9.30 7.21 -21.00
CA ILE A 19 8.90 5.83 -20.72
C ILE A 19 7.51 5.65 -21.34
N GLU A 20 7.42 4.70 -22.27
CA GLU A 20 6.18 4.36 -22.95
C GLU A 20 5.66 3.02 -22.45
N SER A 21 4.48 3.05 -21.84
CA SER A 21 3.77 1.86 -21.40
C SER A 21 3.09 1.14 -22.57
N LYS A 22 2.79 -0.15 -22.41
CA LYS A 22 2.00 -0.92 -23.38
C LYS A 22 0.62 -0.29 -23.66
N ASP A 23 0.09 0.47 -22.72
CA ASP A 23 -1.20 1.16 -22.82
C ASP A 23 -1.12 2.48 -23.60
N GLY A 24 0.04 2.80 -24.21
CA GLY A 24 0.27 4.03 -24.95
C GLY A 24 0.52 5.27 -24.07
N THR A 25 0.54 5.11 -22.74
CA THR A 25 0.83 6.22 -21.82
C THR A 25 2.32 6.54 -21.85
N LYS A 26 2.66 7.78 -22.21
CA LYS A 26 4.04 8.29 -22.20
C LYS A 26 4.27 9.20 -20.99
N LYS A 27 5.31 8.91 -20.20
CA LYS A 27 5.80 9.81 -19.14
C LYS A 27 7.19 10.30 -19.49
N LYS A 28 7.39 11.60 -19.27
CA LYS A 28 8.65 12.30 -19.50
C LYS A 28 9.34 12.56 -18.17
N TYR A 29 10.62 12.22 -18.11
CA TYR A 29 11.50 12.49 -16.99
C TYR A 29 12.68 13.33 -17.44
N LEU A 30 13.14 14.23 -16.57
CA LEU A 30 14.31 15.09 -16.82
C LEU A 30 15.43 14.65 -15.88
N VAL A 31 16.51 14.16 -16.46
CA VAL A 31 17.69 13.73 -15.71
C VAL A 31 18.83 14.67 -15.98
N SER A 32 19.48 15.20 -14.94
CA SER A 32 20.65 16.06 -15.08
C SER A 32 21.79 15.30 -15.74
N LEU A 33 22.53 15.97 -16.61
CA LEU A 33 23.74 15.40 -17.27
C LEU A 33 24.87 15.11 -16.27
N SER A 34 24.81 15.68 -15.05
CA SER A 34 25.77 15.38 -13.98
C SER A 34 25.53 14.00 -13.32
N LYS A 35 24.38 13.39 -13.52
CA LYS A 35 24.04 12.08 -13.00
C LYS A 35 24.30 10.99 -14.02
N HIS A 36 24.83 9.86 -13.57
CA HIS A 36 24.99 8.68 -14.43
C HIS A 36 23.62 8.06 -14.69
N ILE A 37 23.32 7.78 -15.97
CA ILE A 37 22.06 7.14 -16.37
C ILE A 37 22.30 5.64 -16.35
N LEU A 38 21.43 4.91 -15.64
CA LEU A 38 21.55 3.47 -15.41
C LEU A 38 20.82 2.61 -16.46
N VAL A 39 19.96 3.25 -17.28
CA VAL A 39 19.13 2.57 -18.28
C VAL A 39 19.63 2.89 -19.69
N GLN A 40 19.43 1.99 -20.62
CA GLN A 40 19.77 2.19 -22.04
C GLN A 40 18.52 2.50 -22.87
N ASP A 41 18.74 2.98 -24.09
CA ASP A 41 17.64 3.19 -25.02
C ASP A 41 17.02 1.85 -25.42
N ASN A 42 15.70 1.77 -25.46
CA ASN A 42 14.89 0.57 -25.66
C ASN A 42 14.91 -0.46 -24.52
N ASP A 43 15.48 -0.14 -23.36
CA ASP A 43 15.36 -0.99 -22.18
C ASP A 43 13.93 -1.01 -21.63
N TYR A 44 13.48 -2.19 -21.17
CA TYR A 44 12.22 -2.31 -20.45
C TYR A 44 12.42 -2.11 -18.96
N VAL A 45 11.79 -1.07 -18.40
CA VAL A 45 11.86 -0.73 -16.98
C VAL A 45 10.54 -0.99 -16.26
N LYS A 46 10.64 -1.43 -15.01
CA LYS A 46 9.49 -1.57 -14.10
C LYS A 46 9.27 -0.28 -13.32
N ALA A 47 8.04 -0.06 -12.87
CA ALA A 47 7.72 1.05 -11.97
C ALA A 47 8.60 0.97 -10.70
N GLY A 48 9.24 2.10 -10.35
CA GLY A 48 10.16 2.18 -9.21
C GLY A 48 11.60 1.73 -9.50
N SER A 49 11.96 1.35 -10.73
CA SER A 49 13.36 1.15 -11.12
C SER A 49 14.08 2.50 -11.22
N PRO A 50 15.31 2.63 -10.68
CA PRO A 50 16.08 3.87 -10.81
C PRO A 50 16.49 4.09 -12.26
N LEU A 51 16.28 5.31 -12.76
CA LEU A 51 16.71 5.71 -14.12
C LEU A 51 18.10 6.35 -14.11
N SER A 52 18.48 6.94 -12.99
CA SER A 52 19.77 7.59 -12.80
C SER A 52 20.34 7.25 -11.44
N ASP A 53 21.65 7.38 -11.33
CA ASP A 53 22.32 7.28 -10.04
C ASP A 53 21.88 8.42 -9.09
N GLY A 54 21.76 8.09 -7.81
CA GLY A 54 21.39 9.05 -6.74
C GLY A 54 20.66 8.37 -5.59
N ALA A 55 20.54 9.08 -4.48
CA ALA A 55 19.82 8.61 -3.31
C ALA A 55 18.31 8.52 -3.63
N ILE A 56 17.72 7.40 -3.29
CA ILE A 56 16.27 7.15 -3.42
C ILE A 56 15.66 7.40 -2.04
N THR A 57 14.55 8.14 -1.98
CA THR A 57 13.85 8.34 -0.72
C THR A 57 13.02 7.09 -0.39
N PRO A 58 13.08 6.57 0.85
CA PRO A 58 12.24 5.43 1.26
C PRO A 58 10.74 5.68 1.07
N ALA A 59 10.31 6.96 1.19
CA ALA A 59 8.93 7.35 0.96
C ALA A 59 8.46 7.10 -0.49
N ASP A 60 9.34 7.34 -1.49
CA ASP A 60 9.02 7.09 -2.90
C ASP A 60 8.93 5.58 -3.18
N ILE A 61 9.83 4.78 -2.57
CA ILE A 61 9.77 3.33 -2.67
C ILE A 61 8.45 2.81 -2.07
N LEU A 62 8.06 3.34 -0.90
CA LEU A 62 6.81 2.96 -0.23
C LEU A 62 5.59 3.23 -1.11
N SER A 63 5.52 4.39 -1.75
CA SER A 63 4.37 4.78 -2.59
C SER A 63 4.28 3.99 -3.90
N ILE A 64 5.42 3.53 -4.44
CA ILE A 64 5.48 2.89 -5.76
C ILE A 64 5.51 1.36 -5.66
N LYS A 65 6.34 0.82 -4.78
CA LYS A 65 6.60 -0.62 -4.66
C LYS A 65 5.93 -1.27 -3.44
N GLY A 66 5.53 -0.47 -2.46
CA GLY A 66 4.87 -0.94 -1.26
C GLY A 66 5.82 -1.23 -0.08
N PRO A 67 5.26 -1.70 1.06
CA PRO A 67 5.98 -1.79 2.32
C PRO A 67 7.10 -2.85 2.34
N THR A 68 6.95 -3.97 1.65
CA THR A 68 7.94 -5.05 1.65
C THR A 68 9.26 -4.60 1.01
N GLU A 69 9.18 -3.97 -0.14
CA GLU A 69 10.37 -3.46 -0.85
C GLU A 69 11.11 -2.37 -0.07
N VAL A 70 10.38 -1.54 0.71
CA VAL A 70 11.01 -0.55 1.59
C VAL A 70 11.78 -1.22 2.73
N GLN A 71 11.23 -2.29 3.30
CA GLN A 71 11.91 -3.04 4.35
C GLN A 71 13.22 -3.62 3.84
N ASP A 72 13.19 -4.29 2.70
CA ASP A 72 14.37 -4.87 2.08
C ASP A 72 15.40 -3.79 1.71
N TYR A 73 14.96 -2.67 1.16
CA TYR A 73 15.82 -1.54 0.84
C TYR A 73 16.52 -1.00 2.09
N LEU A 74 15.79 -0.74 3.17
CA LEU A 74 16.36 -0.19 4.40
C LEU A 74 17.37 -1.15 5.05
N VAL A 75 17.07 -2.45 5.08
CA VAL A 75 17.99 -3.46 5.62
C VAL A 75 19.27 -3.50 4.79
N ASN A 76 19.17 -3.53 3.46
CA ASN A 76 20.32 -3.58 2.58
C ASN A 76 21.22 -2.34 2.68
N GLU A 77 20.63 -1.12 2.68
CA GLU A 77 21.38 0.14 2.80
C GLU A 77 22.15 0.22 4.13
N ILE A 78 21.50 -0.14 5.23
CA ILE A 78 22.16 -0.15 6.54
C ILE A 78 23.27 -1.19 6.58
N GLN A 79 23.02 -2.39 6.07
CA GLN A 79 24.02 -3.46 6.02
C GLN A 79 25.21 -3.09 5.13
N GLU A 80 25.01 -2.40 4.04
CA GLU A 80 26.07 -1.94 3.16
C GLU A 80 27.04 -1.02 3.91
N VAL A 81 26.53 -0.07 4.68
CA VAL A 81 27.35 0.82 5.50
C VAL A 81 28.21 0.05 6.52
N TYR A 82 27.63 -0.95 7.20
CA TYR A 82 28.37 -1.79 8.14
C TYR A 82 29.42 -2.67 7.46
N ARG A 83 29.08 -3.23 6.30
CA ARG A 83 30.01 -4.06 5.51
C ARG A 83 31.22 -3.25 5.02
N LEU A 84 31.00 -2.00 4.60
CA LEU A 84 32.08 -1.11 4.19
C LEU A 84 33.07 -0.81 5.33
N GLN A 85 32.60 -0.85 6.57
CA GLN A 85 33.41 -0.68 7.77
C GLN A 85 33.96 -2.00 8.33
N GLY A 86 33.75 -3.12 7.65
CA GLY A 86 34.21 -4.44 8.08
C GLY A 86 33.44 -5.05 9.26
N VAL A 87 32.30 -4.47 9.64
CA VAL A 87 31.49 -4.92 10.76
C VAL A 87 30.42 -5.90 10.26
N LYS A 88 30.37 -7.12 10.83
CA LYS A 88 29.33 -8.10 10.53
C LYS A 88 28.23 -8.04 11.57
N ILE A 89 27.04 -7.59 11.15
CA ILE A 89 25.82 -7.56 11.96
C ILE A 89 24.81 -8.50 11.31
N ASN A 90 24.03 -9.22 12.15
CA ASN A 90 22.94 -10.05 11.65
C ASN A 90 21.75 -9.17 11.25
N ASP A 91 21.19 -9.43 10.07
CA ASP A 91 20.05 -8.68 9.50
C ASP A 91 18.86 -8.60 10.46
N LYS A 92 18.63 -9.64 11.27
CA LYS A 92 17.54 -9.69 12.26
C LYS A 92 17.51 -8.51 13.22
N HIS A 93 18.66 -7.96 13.59
CA HIS A 93 18.74 -6.81 14.49
C HIS A 93 18.18 -5.54 13.82
N ILE A 94 18.43 -5.39 12.52
CA ILE A 94 17.95 -4.27 11.73
C ILE A 94 16.47 -4.46 11.39
N GLU A 95 16.08 -5.67 10.99
CA GLU A 95 14.70 -6.04 10.66
C GLU A 95 13.72 -5.73 11.80
N VAL A 96 14.10 -5.98 13.06
CA VAL A 96 13.27 -5.66 14.23
C VAL A 96 13.01 -4.16 14.33
N ILE A 97 14.03 -3.33 14.08
CA ILE A 97 13.89 -1.87 14.11
C ILE A 97 13.01 -1.39 12.96
N VAL A 98 13.25 -1.89 11.76
CA VAL A 98 12.45 -1.53 10.56
C VAL A 98 10.99 -1.94 10.73
N ARG A 99 10.74 -3.14 11.30
CA ARG A 99 9.38 -3.58 11.65
C ARG A 99 8.69 -2.60 12.59
N GLN A 100 9.41 -2.11 13.62
CA GLN A 100 8.87 -1.14 14.57
C GLN A 100 8.55 0.21 13.91
N MET A 101 9.38 0.68 12.97
CA MET A 101 9.13 1.90 12.21
C MET A 101 7.85 1.81 11.37
N MET A 102 7.52 0.62 10.86
CA MET A 102 6.38 0.38 9.96
C MET A 102 5.14 -0.19 10.68
N GLN A 103 5.07 -0.04 11.99
CA GLN A 103 3.97 -0.55 12.81
C GLN A 103 2.68 0.27 12.63
N LYS A 104 2.79 1.56 12.31
CA LYS A 104 1.64 2.48 12.24
C LYS A 104 1.19 2.74 10.81
N VAL A 105 -0.12 2.93 10.66
CA VAL A 105 -0.77 3.35 9.41
C VAL A 105 -1.54 4.64 9.65
N ILE A 106 -1.72 5.42 8.60
CA ILE A 106 -2.54 6.64 8.61
C ILE A 106 -3.88 6.30 7.98
N ILE A 107 -4.96 6.68 8.64
CA ILE A 107 -6.33 6.47 8.15
C ILE A 107 -6.64 7.56 7.15
N VAL A 108 -6.83 7.20 5.89
CA VAL A 108 -7.24 8.13 4.81
C VAL A 108 -8.73 8.31 4.80
N ASP A 109 -9.48 7.21 4.87
CA ASP A 109 -10.93 7.17 4.92
C ASP A 109 -11.36 6.24 6.06
N PRO A 110 -12.03 6.75 7.10
CA PRO A 110 -12.47 5.95 8.23
C PRO A 110 -13.64 5.01 7.90
N GLY A 111 -14.42 5.28 6.83
CA GLY A 111 -15.59 4.49 6.47
C GLY A 111 -16.52 4.27 7.66
N ASP A 112 -16.95 3.02 7.89
CA ASP A 112 -17.82 2.61 8.99
C ASP A 112 -17.08 2.33 10.32
N THR A 113 -15.79 2.69 10.41
CA THR A 113 -14.98 2.49 11.62
C THR A 113 -15.07 3.70 12.55
N ASN A 114 -14.69 3.51 13.82
CA ASN A 114 -14.61 4.57 14.82
C ASN A 114 -13.31 5.40 14.72
N PHE A 115 -12.51 5.22 13.68
CA PHE A 115 -11.29 5.96 13.49
C PHE A 115 -11.55 7.38 12.96
N LEU A 116 -10.61 8.28 13.23
CA LEU A 116 -10.64 9.62 12.67
C LEU A 116 -9.79 9.69 11.38
N GLN A 117 -10.15 10.59 10.50
CA GLN A 117 -9.34 10.88 9.31
C GLN A 117 -7.97 11.42 9.74
N ASP A 118 -6.90 11.01 9.05
CA ASP A 118 -5.49 11.32 9.34
C ASP A 118 -4.97 10.81 10.69
N GLU A 119 -5.73 9.99 11.40
CA GLU A 119 -5.29 9.35 12.63
C GLU A 119 -4.20 8.31 12.36
N LYS A 120 -3.18 8.27 13.25
CA LYS A 120 -2.11 7.25 13.22
C LYS A 120 -2.46 6.10 14.14
N VAL A 121 -2.85 4.98 13.56
CA VAL A 121 -3.30 3.79 14.27
C VAL A 121 -2.31 2.63 14.09
N ASP A 122 -2.22 1.74 15.06
CA ASP A 122 -1.47 0.50 14.94
C ASP A 122 -2.09 -0.40 13.86
N LYS A 123 -1.23 -0.95 12.99
CA LYS A 123 -1.65 -1.85 11.90
C LYS A 123 -2.47 -3.05 12.40
N LEU A 124 -2.15 -3.56 13.60
CA LEU A 124 -2.89 -4.66 14.20
C LEU A 124 -4.30 -4.20 14.63
N ALA A 125 -4.40 -3.05 15.32
CA ALA A 125 -5.68 -2.48 15.73
C ALA A 125 -6.58 -2.17 14.52
N PHE A 126 -6.01 -1.59 13.47
CA PHE A 126 -6.70 -1.35 12.20
C PHE A 126 -7.28 -2.65 11.60
N LYS A 127 -6.46 -3.71 11.51
CA LYS A 127 -6.90 -5.00 10.99
C LYS A 127 -8.01 -5.62 11.84
N THR A 128 -7.84 -5.61 13.17
CA THR A 128 -8.85 -6.17 14.10
C THR A 128 -10.18 -5.44 13.98
N THR A 129 -10.16 -4.10 13.86
CA THR A 129 -11.38 -3.30 13.70
C THR A 129 -12.06 -3.59 12.36
N ASN A 130 -11.30 -3.68 11.28
CA ASN A 130 -11.84 -4.05 9.98
C ASN A 130 -12.45 -5.46 9.97
N ASP A 131 -11.77 -6.44 10.57
CA ASP A 131 -12.27 -7.81 10.68
C ASP A 131 -13.56 -7.85 11.52
N ALA A 132 -13.67 -7.01 12.55
CA ALA A 132 -14.87 -6.91 13.37
C ALA A 132 -16.08 -6.30 12.64
N ILE A 133 -15.86 -5.46 11.65
CA ILE A 133 -16.92 -4.78 10.88
C ILE A 133 -17.27 -5.55 9.61
N PHE A 134 -16.34 -6.31 9.04
CA PHE A 134 -16.43 -6.96 7.73
C PHE A 134 -17.72 -7.79 7.53
N GLU A 135 -18.26 -8.43 8.58
CA GLU A 135 -19.48 -9.24 8.49
C GLU A 135 -20.75 -8.50 8.96
N LYS A 136 -20.63 -7.25 9.39
CA LYS A 136 -21.76 -6.47 9.88
C LYS A 136 -22.56 -5.87 8.73
N LYS A 137 -23.88 -5.80 8.92
CA LYS A 137 -24.83 -5.19 8.00
C LYS A 137 -25.70 -4.20 8.72
N VAL A 138 -26.09 -3.15 8.06
CA VAL A 138 -27.06 -2.16 8.58
C VAL A 138 -28.45 -2.55 8.08
N VAL A 139 -29.40 -2.61 8.99
CA VAL A 139 -30.81 -2.85 8.66
C VAL A 139 -31.39 -1.59 8.05
N THR A 140 -31.74 -1.64 6.76
CA THR A 140 -32.39 -0.55 6.04
C THR A 140 -33.91 -0.61 6.14
N ASP A 141 -34.47 -1.81 6.09
CA ASP A 141 -35.90 -2.08 6.26
C ASP A 141 -36.05 -3.30 7.19
N PRO A 142 -36.59 -3.13 8.38
CA PRO A 142 -36.74 -4.21 9.34
C PRO A 142 -37.82 -5.21 8.95
N GLY A 143 -38.82 -4.84 8.11
CA GLY A 143 -39.97 -5.70 7.76
C GLY A 143 -40.64 -6.27 9.02
N ASP A 144 -40.92 -7.60 9.00
CA ASP A 144 -41.51 -8.35 10.12
C ASP A 144 -40.47 -8.84 11.14
N SER A 145 -39.22 -8.38 11.07
CA SER A 145 -38.15 -8.81 11.97
C SER A 145 -38.16 -8.03 13.29
N SER A 146 -37.49 -8.56 14.31
CA SER A 146 -37.31 -7.90 15.61
C SER A 146 -36.29 -6.73 15.57
N PHE A 147 -35.64 -6.51 14.45
CA PHE A 147 -34.63 -5.48 14.30
C PHE A 147 -35.23 -4.07 14.14
N LYS A 148 -34.41 -3.05 14.46
CA LYS A 148 -34.77 -1.65 14.23
C LYS A 148 -34.05 -1.10 12.98
N GLU A 149 -34.67 -0.16 12.30
CA GLU A 149 -34.03 0.58 11.22
C GLU A 149 -32.74 1.25 11.71
N GLY A 150 -31.66 1.11 10.94
CA GLY A 150 -30.33 1.61 11.31
C GLY A 150 -29.54 0.72 12.30
N GLN A 151 -30.11 -0.40 12.76
CA GLN A 151 -29.40 -1.32 13.65
C GLN A 151 -28.29 -2.06 12.89
N ILE A 152 -27.11 -2.17 13.53
CA ILE A 152 -25.99 -2.95 13.00
C ILE A 152 -26.12 -4.39 13.49
N ILE A 153 -26.19 -5.34 12.57
CA ILE A 153 -26.37 -6.77 12.85
C ILE A 153 -25.28 -7.59 12.19
N THR A 154 -24.99 -8.75 12.75
CA THR A 154 -24.08 -9.74 12.17
C THR A 154 -24.83 -10.67 11.20
N SER A 155 -24.07 -11.27 10.28
CA SER A 155 -24.63 -12.27 9.36
C SER A 155 -25.21 -13.51 10.07
N ARG A 156 -24.80 -13.78 11.33
CA ARG A 156 -25.36 -14.85 12.16
C ARG A 156 -26.74 -14.47 12.69
N GLU A 157 -26.87 -13.30 13.29
CA GLU A 157 -28.15 -12.78 13.78
C GLU A 157 -29.20 -12.72 12.69
N LEU A 158 -28.82 -12.29 11.50
CA LEU A 158 -29.71 -12.28 10.34
C LEU A 158 -30.20 -13.70 9.93
N ARG A 159 -29.33 -14.71 10.02
CA ARG A 159 -29.72 -16.11 9.71
C ARG A 159 -30.63 -16.68 10.77
N ASP A 160 -30.36 -16.39 12.04
CA ASP A 160 -31.14 -16.90 13.15
C ASP A 160 -32.56 -16.32 13.11
N GLU A 161 -32.70 -15.02 12.85
CA GLU A 161 -33.98 -14.35 12.69
C GLU A 161 -34.77 -14.92 11.49
N ASN A 162 -34.15 -15.01 10.33
CA ASN A 162 -34.78 -15.60 9.14
C ASN A 162 -35.23 -17.05 9.37
N SER A 163 -34.51 -17.80 10.19
CA SER A 163 -34.88 -19.17 10.56
C SER A 163 -36.05 -19.21 11.52
N SER A 164 -36.22 -18.20 12.38
CA SER A 164 -37.35 -18.07 13.33
C SER A 164 -38.63 -17.65 12.60
N LEU A 165 -38.55 -16.70 11.66
CA LEU A 165 -39.67 -16.28 10.82
C LEU A 165 -40.21 -17.42 9.99
N ARG A 166 -39.36 -18.20 9.31
CA ARG A 166 -39.77 -19.41 8.53
C ARG A 166 -40.39 -20.50 9.40
N ARG A 167 -40.12 -20.59 10.70
CA ARG A 167 -40.77 -21.52 11.61
C ARG A 167 -42.16 -21.03 12.00
N ASN A 168 -42.38 -19.72 12.08
CA ASN A 168 -43.67 -19.15 12.40
C ASN A 168 -44.65 -19.28 11.22
N ASP A 169 -44.19 -19.10 9.98
CA ASP A 169 -44.98 -19.27 8.75
C ASP A 169 -45.48 -20.72 8.54
N LYS A 170 -44.84 -21.72 9.17
CA LYS A 170 -45.27 -23.11 9.11
C LYS A 170 -46.29 -23.52 10.19
N LYS A 171 -46.71 -22.58 11.05
CA LYS A 171 -47.70 -22.82 12.11
C LYS A 171 -49.07 -22.22 11.86
N ILE A 172 -49.39 -21.79 10.61
CA ILE A 172 -50.72 -21.38 10.16
C ILE A 172 -51.34 -22.51 9.32
#